data_9e47723a1a43c622c537a7358ffe2f25
#
_entry.id   9e47723a1a43c622c537a7358ffe2f25
#
_cell.length_a   1.000
_cell.length_b   1.000
_cell.length_c   1.000
_cell.angle_alpha   90.00
_cell.angle_beta   90.00
_cell.angle_gamma   90.00
#
_symmetry.space_group_name_H-M   'P 1'
#
loop_
_entity.id
_entity.type
_entity.pdbx_description
1 polymer ?
#
loop_
_entity_poly.entity_id
_entity_poly.type
_entity_poly.pdbx_seq_one_letter_code
_entity_poly.pdbx_strand_id
1 'polypeptide(L)'
;LILLLALFDTFCLVFILTVCGLRIRANYHRKKLFMGADDRLAVRAMAGYARVLYAHGSDLYSEEVQRQYREISRIGQRAAFSRHAVSEEERKNTAICIGRMKAELKKAKNWYENWIMKYIERLY
;
A
#
# COMPACT_ATOMS: atom_id res chain seq x y z
N LEU A 1 32.38 25.80 -11.70
CA LEU A 1 31.55 24.82 -12.42
C LEU A 1 31.66 23.43 -11.80
N ILE A 2 32.88 22.98 -11.46
CA ILE A 2 33.12 21.70 -10.80
C ILE A 2 32.48 21.67 -9.41
N LEU A 3 32.56 22.75 -8.66
CA LEU A 3 31.91 22.87 -7.35
C LEU A 3 30.38 22.79 -7.44
N LEU A 4 29.77 23.40 -8.46
CA LEU A 4 28.34 23.33 -8.69
C LEU A 4 27.88 21.92 -9.03
N LEU A 5 28.65 21.21 -9.87
CA LEU A 5 28.39 19.81 -10.22
C LEU A 5 28.50 18.91 -9.00
N ALA A 6 29.53 19.09 -8.18
CA ALA A 6 29.74 18.31 -6.95
C ALA A 6 28.60 18.54 -5.95
N LEU A 7 28.14 19.79 -5.78
CA LEU A 7 27.02 20.11 -4.92
C LEU A 7 25.72 19.49 -5.44
N PHE A 8 25.50 19.52 -6.75
CA PHE A 8 24.32 18.91 -7.37
C PHE A 8 24.31 17.40 -7.19
N ASP A 9 25.45 16.74 -7.41
CA ASP A 9 25.59 15.30 -7.21
C ASP A 9 25.34 14.91 -5.75
N THR A 10 25.88 15.65 -4.81
CA THR A 10 25.68 15.44 -3.37
C THR A 10 24.20 15.59 -3.01
N PHE A 11 23.56 16.63 -3.54
CA PHE A 11 22.13 16.87 -3.31
C PHE A 11 21.27 15.72 -3.85
N CYS A 12 21.55 15.25 -5.08
CA CYS A 12 20.85 14.12 -5.68
C CYS A 12 21.03 12.84 -4.86
N LEU A 13 22.24 12.59 -4.38
CA LEU A 13 22.57 11.41 -3.61
C LEU A 13 21.82 11.41 -2.26
N VAL A 14 21.81 12.54 -1.55
CA VAL A 14 21.07 12.72 -0.31
C VAL A 14 19.57 12.53 -0.55
N PHE A 15 19.03 13.11 -1.64
CA PHE A 15 17.63 12.96 -1.99
C PHE A 15 17.26 11.50 -2.24
N ILE A 16 18.05 10.77 -3.02
CA ILE A 16 17.83 9.35 -3.30
C ILE A 16 17.86 8.52 -2.02
N LEU A 17 18.87 8.73 -1.17
CA LEU A 17 18.98 8.01 0.10
C LEU A 17 17.80 8.30 1.02
N THR A 18 17.33 9.55 1.09
CA THR A 18 16.17 9.93 1.89
C THR A 18 14.90 9.24 1.40
N VAL A 19 14.64 9.26 0.09
CA VAL A 19 13.47 8.61 -0.51
C VAL A 19 13.49 7.10 -0.27
N CYS A 20 14.64 6.45 -0.49
CA CYS A 20 14.79 5.02 -0.24
C CYS A 20 14.59 4.67 1.23
N GLY A 21 15.15 5.47 2.13
CA GLY A 21 14.99 5.27 3.57
C GLY A 21 13.54 5.39 4.02
N LEU A 22 12.82 6.39 3.53
CA LEU A 22 11.41 6.57 3.83
C LEU A 22 10.55 5.42 3.29
N ARG A 23 10.88 4.92 2.09
CA ARG A 23 10.19 3.77 1.51
C ARG A 23 10.39 2.51 2.35
N ILE A 24 11.62 2.23 2.74
CA ILE A 24 11.95 1.07 3.59
C ILE A 24 11.21 1.18 4.92
N ARG A 25 11.21 2.34 5.54
CA ARG A 25 10.51 2.58 6.80
C ARG A 25 8.99 2.39 6.66
N ALA A 26 8.40 2.92 5.60
CA ALA A 26 6.97 2.77 5.34
C ALA A 26 6.58 1.31 5.13
N ASN A 27 7.37 0.56 4.34
CA ASN A 27 7.13 -0.86 4.10
C ASN A 27 7.31 -1.70 5.37
N TYR A 28 8.33 -1.40 6.17
CA TYR A 28 8.56 -2.08 7.45
C TYR A 28 7.40 -1.86 8.41
N HIS A 29 6.95 -0.62 8.57
CA HIS A 29 5.83 -0.28 9.44
C HIS A 29 4.54 -0.97 9.00
N ARG A 30 4.25 -0.96 7.70
CA ARG A 30 3.10 -1.63 7.11
C ARG A 30 3.15 -3.14 7.34
N LYS A 31 4.29 -3.76 7.09
CA LYS A 31 4.50 -5.19 7.31
C LYS A 31 4.28 -5.55 8.78
N LYS A 32 4.80 -4.74 9.68
CA LYS A 32 4.62 -4.93 11.13
C LYS A 32 3.15 -4.91 11.53
N LEU A 33 2.37 -3.98 10.98
CA LEU A 33 0.93 -3.90 11.22
C LEU A 33 0.18 -5.10 10.64
N PHE A 34 0.51 -5.49 9.40
CA PHE A 34 -0.19 -6.57 8.70
C PHE A 34 0.10 -7.95 9.31
N MET A 35 1.28 -8.14 9.86
CA MET A 35 1.71 -9.42 10.45
C MET A 35 1.57 -9.46 11.97
N GLY A 36 0.95 -8.45 12.57
CA GLY A 36 0.70 -8.42 14.01
C GLY A 36 -0.19 -9.58 14.46
N ALA A 37 -0.12 -9.93 15.76
CA ALA A 37 -0.89 -11.02 16.35
C ALA A 37 -2.40 -10.72 16.44
N ASP A 38 -2.79 -9.45 16.46
CA ASP A 38 -4.19 -9.02 16.53
C ASP A 38 -4.79 -8.95 15.13
N ASP A 39 -5.66 -9.90 14.79
CA ASP A 39 -6.33 -9.98 13.49
C ASP A 39 -7.17 -8.73 13.20
N ARG A 40 -7.81 -8.16 14.20
CA ARG A 40 -8.64 -6.98 14.06
C ARG A 40 -7.82 -5.75 13.65
N LEU A 41 -6.70 -5.50 14.32
CA LEU A 41 -5.80 -4.39 13.98
C LEU A 41 -5.16 -4.59 12.60
N ALA A 42 -4.76 -5.82 12.28
CA ALA A 42 -4.20 -6.15 10.98
C ALA A 42 -5.21 -5.88 9.86
N VAL A 43 -6.45 -6.32 10.01
CA VAL A 43 -7.51 -6.10 9.01
C VAL A 43 -7.85 -4.62 8.87
N ARG A 44 -7.89 -3.87 9.95
CA ARG A 44 -8.10 -2.41 9.89
C ARG A 44 -7.00 -1.73 9.09
N ALA A 45 -5.75 -2.09 9.34
CA ALA A 45 -4.60 -1.55 8.61
C ALA A 45 -4.65 -1.93 7.13
N MET A 46 -4.97 -3.19 6.83
CA MET A 46 -5.12 -3.68 5.45
C MET A 46 -6.25 -2.97 4.70
N ALA A 47 -7.41 -2.79 5.35
CA ALA A 47 -8.55 -2.11 4.75
C ALA A 47 -8.23 -0.64 4.45
N GLY A 48 -7.50 0.04 5.34
CA GLY A 48 -7.03 1.41 5.11
C GLY A 48 -6.08 1.49 3.93
N TYR A 49 -5.15 0.55 3.82
CA TYR A 49 -4.22 0.46 2.68
C TYR A 49 -4.95 0.16 1.37
N ALA A 50 -5.91 -0.77 1.40
CA ALA A 50 -6.73 -1.09 0.23
C ALA A 50 -7.52 0.13 -0.26
N ARG A 51 -8.01 0.96 0.66
CA ARG A 51 -8.70 2.20 0.32
C ARG A 51 -7.81 3.16 -0.46
N VAL A 52 -6.55 3.29 -0.05
CA VAL A 52 -5.56 4.13 -0.76
C VAL A 52 -5.29 3.56 -2.14
N LEU A 53 -5.09 2.25 -2.27
CA LEU A 53 -4.89 1.58 -3.56
C LEU A 53 -6.11 1.77 -4.47
N TYR A 54 -7.31 1.64 -3.94
CA TYR A 54 -8.53 1.82 -4.72
C TYR A 54 -8.66 3.26 -5.24
N ALA A 55 -8.32 4.25 -4.43
CA ALA A 55 -8.35 5.65 -4.83
C ALA A 55 -7.41 5.95 -6.01
N HIS A 56 -6.29 5.21 -6.12
CA HIS A 56 -5.33 5.38 -7.21
C HIS A 56 -5.73 4.72 -8.52
N GLY A 57 -6.66 3.80 -8.52
CA GLY A 57 -6.98 3.05 -9.72
C GLY A 57 -8.40 2.52 -9.82
N SER A 58 -9.39 3.23 -9.28
CA SER A 58 -10.79 2.77 -9.18
C SER A 58 -11.37 2.20 -10.47
N ASP A 59 -11.11 2.85 -11.60
CA ASP A 59 -11.65 2.43 -12.90
C ASP A 59 -10.81 1.36 -13.60
N LEU A 60 -9.59 1.10 -13.08
CA LEU A 60 -8.64 0.17 -13.68
C LEU A 60 -8.80 -1.26 -13.16
N TYR A 61 -9.52 -1.43 -12.07
CA TYR A 61 -9.72 -2.75 -11.47
C TYR A 61 -10.85 -3.52 -12.16
N SER A 62 -10.70 -4.85 -12.24
CA SER A 62 -11.76 -5.72 -12.73
C SER A 62 -12.98 -5.69 -11.80
N GLU A 63 -14.15 -6.07 -12.32
CA GLU A 63 -15.38 -6.12 -11.52
C GLU A 63 -15.24 -7.06 -10.32
N GLU A 64 -14.54 -8.17 -10.48
CA GLU A 64 -14.28 -9.12 -9.39
C GLU A 64 -13.48 -8.47 -8.27
N VAL A 65 -12.41 -7.74 -8.61
CA VAL A 65 -11.59 -7.04 -7.62
C VAL A 65 -12.36 -5.92 -6.95
N GLN A 66 -13.18 -5.17 -7.69
CA GLN A 66 -14.05 -4.14 -7.11
C GLN A 66 -15.04 -4.73 -6.11
N ARG A 67 -15.62 -5.89 -6.43
CA ARG A 67 -16.51 -6.61 -5.52
C ARG A 67 -15.78 -7.06 -4.25
N GLN A 68 -14.60 -7.63 -4.40
CA GLN A 68 -13.76 -8.04 -3.28
C GLN A 68 -13.37 -6.86 -2.41
N TYR A 69 -13.03 -5.72 -3.02
CA TYR A 69 -12.73 -4.49 -2.29
C TYR A 69 -13.92 -4.02 -1.44
N ARG A 70 -15.13 -4.05 -2.00
CA ARG A 70 -16.35 -3.67 -1.25
C ARG A 70 -16.56 -4.56 -0.04
N GLU A 71 -16.33 -5.85 -0.18
CA GLU A 71 -16.42 -6.80 0.93
C GLU A 71 -15.37 -6.52 2.01
N ILE A 72 -14.13 -6.26 1.60
CA ILE A 72 -13.04 -5.91 2.52
C ILE A 72 -13.32 -4.59 3.24
N SER A 73 -13.85 -3.61 2.55
CA SER A 73 -14.23 -2.33 3.15
C SER A 73 -15.27 -2.55 4.25
N ARG A 74 -16.24 -3.44 4.01
CA ARG A 74 -17.24 -3.80 5.01
C ARG A 74 -16.62 -4.52 6.22
N ILE A 75 -15.71 -5.46 5.98
CA ILE A 75 -14.99 -6.16 7.05
C ILE A 75 -14.15 -5.17 7.86
N GLY A 76 -13.46 -4.25 7.20
CA GLY A 76 -12.67 -3.22 7.87
C GLY A 76 -13.50 -2.28 8.73
N GLN A 77 -14.67 -1.88 8.26
CA GLN A 77 -15.63 -1.09 9.05
C GLN A 77 -16.13 -1.87 10.25
N ARG A 78 -16.47 -3.15 10.08
CA ARG A 78 -16.88 -4.01 11.18
C ARG A 78 -15.76 -4.15 12.22
N ALA A 79 -14.52 -4.33 11.79
CA ALA A 79 -13.37 -4.40 12.68
C ALA A 79 -13.14 -3.09 13.44
N ALA A 80 -13.43 -1.95 12.83
CA ALA A 80 -13.25 -0.63 13.45
C ALA A 80 -14.34 -0.28 14.45
N PHE A 81 -15.60 -0.61 14.14
CA PHE A 81 -16.77 -0.11 14.89
C PHE A 81 -17.59 -1.19 15.61
N SER A 82 -17.28 -2.45 15.41
CA SER A 82 -17.97 -3.58 16.02
C SER A 82 -17.06 -4.34 16.97
N ARG A 83 -17.67 -4.97 17.99
CA ARG A 83 -16.94 -5.85 18.91
C ARG A 83 -16.76 -7.27 18.37
N HIS A 84 -17.29 -7.56 17.18
CA HIS A 84 -17.14 -8.89 16.58
C HIS A 84 -15.68 -9.16 16.22
N ALA A 85 -15.22 -10.36 16.57
CA ALA A 85 -13.90 -10.81 16.20
C ALA A 85 -13.78 -10.99 14.68
N VAL A 86 -12.63 -10.66 14.15
CA VAL A 86 -12.27 -10.94 12.76
C VAL A 86 -11.64 -12.33 12.70
N SER A 87 -12.12 -13.18 11.78
CA SER A 87 -11.56 -14.53 11.61
C SER A 87 -10.21 -14.48 10.88
N GLU A 88 -9.40 -15.52 11.09
CA GLU A 88 -8.15 -15.68 10.35
C GLU A 88 -8.37 -15.80 8.85
N GLU A 89 -9.47 -16.45 8.44
CA GLU A 89 -9.86 -16.55 7.04
C GLU A 89 -10.18 -15.19 6.42
N GLU A 90 -10.91 -14.33 7.13
CA GLU A 90 -11.18 -12.97 6.69
C GLU A 90 -9.88 -12.16 6.52
N ARG A 91 -8.94 -12.33 7.44
CA ARG A 91 -7.62 -11.71 7.35
C ARG A 91 -6.86 -12.18 6.11
N LYS A 92 -6.83 -13.48 5.84
CA LYS A 92 -6.19 -14.06 4.64
C LYS A 92 -6.83 -13.55 3.36
N ASN A 93 -8.16 -13.51 3.30
CA ASN A 93 -8.88 -13.02 2.13
C ASN A 93 -8.59 -11.55 1.86
N THR A 94 -8.48 -10.74 2.90
CA THR A 94 -8.09 -9.34 2.80
C THR A 94 -6.69 -9.20 2.20
N ALA A 95 -5.73 -9.98 2.68
CA ALA A 95 -4.36 -9.96 2.17
C ALA A 95 -4.29 -10.38 0.70
N ILE A 96 -5.05 -11.41 0.31
CA ILE A 96 -5.12 -11.88 -1.09
C ILE A 96 -5.69 -10.79 -1.99
N CYS A 97 -6.75 -10.13 -1.58
CA CYS A 97 -7.35 -9.05 -2.35
C CYS A 97 -6.38 -7.87 -2.55
N ILE A 98 -5.66 -7.48 -1.51
CA ILE A 98 -4.64 -6.42 -1.61
C ILE A 98 -3.57 -6.81 -2.63
N GLY A 99 -3.12 -8.07 -2.61
CA GLY A 99 -2.17 -8.58 -3.59
C GLY A 99 -2.69 -8.48 -5.02
N ARG A 100 -3.96 -8.80 -5.25
CA ARG A 100 -4.61 -8.67 -6.57
C ARG A 100 -4.73 -7.20 -6.99
N MET A 101 -5.13 -6.32 -6.08
CA MET A 101 -5.21 -4.89 -6.36
C MET A 101 -3.85 -4.32 -6.76
N LYS A 102 -2.79 -4.67 -6.06
CA LYS A 102 -1.43 -4.27 -6.43
C LYS A 102 -1.03 -4.76 -7.80
N ALA A 103 -1.30 -6.03 -8.11
CA ALA A 103 -0.95 -6.63 -9.39
C ALA A 103 -1.67 -5.95 -10.54
N GLU A 104 -2.98 -5.72 -10.43
CA GLU A 104 -3.76 -5.03 -11.46
C GLU A 104 -3.33 -3.58 -11.63
N LEU A 105 -3.05 -2.88 -10.55
CA LEU A 105 -2.59 -1.50 -10.59
C LEU A 105 -1.23 -1.39 -11.29
N LYS A 106 -0.30 -2.30 -11.01
CA LYS A 106 1.01 -2.34 -11.67
C LYS A 106 0.90 -2.60 -13.16
N LYS A 107 -0.04 -3.47 -13.58
CA LYS A 107 -0.29 -3.74 -15.00
C LYS A 107 -0.90 -2.55 -15.74
N ALA A 108 -1.82 -1.85 -15.08
CA ALA A 108 -2.56 -0.75 -15.69
C ALA A 108 -1.73 0.53 -15.80
N LYS A 109 -0.78 0.74 -14.89
CA LYS A 109 0.07 1.92 -14.87
C LYS A 109 1.35 1.70 -15.69
N ASN A 110 1.85 2.76 -16.37
CA ASN A 110 3.14 2.70 -17.05
C ASN A 110 4.30 2.70 -16.03
N TRP A 111 5.54 2.49 -16.50
CA TRP A 111 6.70 2.42 -15.62
C TRP A 111 6.92 3.70 -14.81
N TYR A 112 6.64 4.85 -15.40
CA TYR A 112 6.80 6.15 -14.77
C TYR A 112 5.83 6.35 -13.62
N GLU A 113 4.55 6.02 -13.83
CA GLU A 113 3.52 6.09 -12.80
C GLU A 113 3.80 5.10 -11.66
N ASN A 114 4.23 3.89 -11.98
CA ASN A 114 4.64 2.90 -10.98
C ASN A 114 5.83 3.38 -10.15
N TRP A 115 6.78 4.04 -10.78
CA TRP A 115 7.94 4.61 -10.11
C TRP A 115 7.52 5.69 -9.10
N ILE A 116 6.62 6.58 -9.50
CA ILE A 116 6.08 7.62 -8.61
C ILE A 116 5.36 6.99 -7.42
N MET A 117 4.50 6.01 -7.65
CA MET A 117 3.77 5.32 -6.59
C MET A 117 4.70 4.58 -5.62
N LYS A 118 5.77 4.02 -6.14
CA LYS A 118 6.73 3.26 -5.34
C LYS A 118 7.58 4.15 -4.43
N TYR A 119 8.10 5.26 -4.96
CA TYR A 119 9.08 6.07 -4.26
C TYR A 119 8.51 7.33 -3.64
N ILE A 120 7.58 8.00 -4.30
CA ILE A 120 7.01 9.27 -3.82
C ILE A 120 5.79 9.02 -2.94
N GLU A 121 4.85 8.19 -3.39
CA GLU A 121 3.65 7.85 -2.64
C GLU A 121 3.85 6.66 -1.69
N ARG A 122 4.93 5.92 -1.85
CA ARG A 122 5.33 4.82 -0.97
C ARG A 122 4.27 3.73 -0.81
N LEU A 123 3.55 3.44 -1.87
CA LEU A 123 2.49 2.43 -1.87
C LEU A 123 3.01 0.99 -2.02
N TYR A 124 4.15 0.82 -2.64
CA TYR A 124 4.72 -0.52 -2.91
C TYR A 124 5.91 -0.82 -2.02
#